data_871fe7598fb7e07e4223c5203be1ffa6
#
_entry.id   871fe7598fb7e07e4223c5203be1ffa6
#
_cell.length_a   1.000
_cell.length_b   1.000
_cell.length_c   1.000
_cell.angle_alpha   90.00
_cell.angle_beta   90.00
_cell.angle_gamma   90.00
#
_symmetry.space_group_name_H-M   'P 1'
#
loop_
_entity.id
_entity.type
_entity.pdbx_description
1 polymer ?
#
loop_
_entity_poly.entity_id
_entity_poly.type
_entity_poly.pdbx_seq_one_letter_code
_entity_poly.pdbx_strand_id
1 'polypeptide(L)'
;MTRARSNAVEVLKSHPIVASIVVGLAASAILNRVLAKMAERRNPPTGRFITVDGVRLHYVERGTGRPLVLLHGNGSMIQDFESSGLVDLAAKKYRVIAFDRPGFGHSNRPRGTVWTPQAQADLLNAALIKMGVSQPLVLGHSWGTLVAVALALKHPRNIRALILASGYYYPTVRADVLVLSPPALPLVGDVLSHTISPILGRLLWPLFLRKIFGPNAVPKKFADFPEEMAMRPSQIRAAAAETALMIPAAFGFRKAYGRLKMPVAIVAGGQDRVSEAQQSEKLHRDIAQSTFRRISNRGHMVHQTATAEVMSAIDLANQKKPAVGAIGTTSRQRQTVGASVT
;
A
#
# COMPACT_ATOMS: atom_id res chain seq x y z
N MET A 1 43.63 6.72 -2.93
CA MET A 1 42.56 6.49 -3.95
C MET A 1 43.08 5.99 -5.29
N THR A 2 44.26 6.33 -5.73
CA THR A 2 44.87 5.96 -7.02
C THR A 2 45.19 4.45 -7.18
N ARG A 3 45.69 3.78 -6.14
CA ARG A 3 46.09 2.34 -6.19
C ARG A 3 44.89 1.39 -6.36
N ALA A 4 43.74 1.67 -5.74
CA ALA A 4 42.55 0.86 -5.87
C ALA A 4 41.90 0.97 -7.28
N ARG A 5 41.98 2.14 -7.92
CA ARG A 5 41.55 2.31 -9.31
C ARG A 5 42.45 1.59 -10.31
N SER A 6 43.75 1.56 -10.09
CA SER A 6 44.72 0.82 -10.92
C SER A 6 44.45 -0.67 -10.91
N ASN A 7 44.25 -1.27 -9.73
CA ASN A 7 43.95 -2.69 -9.59
C ASN A 7 42.62 -3.10 -10.23
N ALA A 8 41.58 -2.27 -10.13
CA ALA A 8 40.27 -2.55 -10.77
C ALA A 8 40.34 -2.55 -12.30
N VAL A 9 41.13 -1.63 -12.89
CA VAL A 9 41.33 -1.56 -14.35
C VAL A 9 42.15 -2.77 -14.84
N GLU A 10 43.11 -3.21 -14.06
CA GLU A 10 43.98 -4.36 -14.41
C GLU A 10 43.20 -5.69 -14.34
N VAL A 11 42.33 -5.85 -13.33
CA VAL A 11 41.38 -6.99 -13.22
C VAL A 11 40.41 -7.02 -14.38
N LEU A 12 39.88 -5.88 -14.82
CA LEU A 12 38.97 -5.82 -15.97
C LEU A 12 39.66 -6.15 -17.30
N LYS A 13 40.94 -5.78 -17.45
CA LYS A 13 41.71 -6.13 -18.64
C LYS A 13 42.06 -7.63 -18.72
N SER A 14 42.32 -8.26 -17.58
CA SER A 14 42.66 -9.69 -17.50
C SER A 14 41.42 -10.61 -17.61
N HIS A 15 40.21 -10.09 -17.42
CA HIS A 15 38.98 -10.88 -17.42
C HIS A 15 37.89 -10.25 -18.33
N PRO A 16 37.97 -10.45 -19.65
CA PRO A 16 37.06 -9.76 -20.62
C PRO A 16 35.58 -10.05 -20.41
N ILE A 17 35.22 -11.25 -19.93
CA ILE A 17 33.85 -11.61 -19.60
C ILE A 17 33.32 -10.75 -18.45
N VAL A 18 34.13 -10.61 -17.38
CA VAL A 18 33.75 -9.77 -16.22
C VAL A 18 33.60 -8.30 -16.64
N ALA A 19 34.51 -7.81 -17.48
CA ALA A 19 34.45 -6.47 -18.03
C ALA A 19 33.15 -6.24 -18.83
N SER A 20 32.77 -7.18 -19.68
CA SER A 20 31.54 -7.12 -20.46
C SER A 20 30.28 -7.11 -19.57
N ILE A 21 30.24 -7.93 -18.51
CA ILE A 21 29.15 -7.95 -17.53
C ILE A 21 29.03 -6.58 -16.83
N VAL A 22 30.14 -6.04 -16.33
CA VAL A 22 30.17 -4.75 -15.63
C VAL A 22 29.68 -3.62 -16.55
N VAL A 23 30.16 -3.57 -17.79
CA VAL A 23 29.72 -2.60 -18.80
C VAL A 23 28.23 -2.75 -19.11
N GLY A 24 27.74 -3.97 -19.28
CA GLY A 24 26.33 -4.26 -19.51
C GLY A 24 25.43 -3.81 -18.34
N LEU A 25 25.84 -4.09 -17.10
CA LEU A 25 25.13 -3.63 -15.91
C LEU A 25 25.13 -2.10 -15.78
N ALA A 26 26.26 -1.45 -16.06
CA ALA A 26 26.36 0.02 -16.05
C ALA A 26 25.47 0.65 -17.11
N ALA A 27 25.48 0.15 -18.33
CA ALA A 27 24.60 0.60 -19.42
C ALA A 27 23.12 0.42 -19.05
N SER A 28 22.75 -0.74 -18.49
CA SER A 28 21.40 -1.02 -17.99
C SER A 28 20.98 -0.04 -16.89
N ALA A 29 21.85 0.26 -15.94
CA ALA A 29 21.58 1.20 -14.86
C ALA A 29 21.34 2.63 -15.39
N ILE A 30 22.16 3.07 -16.36
CA ILE A 30 21.97 4.38 -17.01
C ILE A 30 20.63 4.41 -17.76
N LEU A 31 20.34 3.39 -18.55
CA LEU A 31 19.07 3.27 -19.28
C LEU A 31 17.87 3.33 -18.34
N ASN A 32 17.85 2.51 -17.28
CA ASN A 32 16.76 2.50 -16.32
C ASN A 32 16.60 3.82 -15.56
N ARG A 33 17.70 4.53 -15.29
CA ARG A 33 17.67 5.87 -14.71
C ARG A 33 17.04 6.92 -15.67
N VAL A 34 17.37 6.83 -16.95
CA VAL A 34 16.78 7.70 -17.97
C VAL A 34 15.29 7.40 -18.12
N LEU A 35 14.92 6.12 -18.25
CA LEU A 35 13.52 5.70 -18.35
C LEU A 35 12.70 6.11 -17.13
N ALA A 36 13.26 6.00 -15.90
CA ALA A 36 12.61 6.44 -14.68
C ALA A 36 12.33 7.95 -14.69
N LYS A 37 13.29 8.77 -15.12
CA LYS A 37 13.09 10.22 -15.26
C LYS A 37 12.05 10.57 -16.34
N MET A 38 12.04 9.83 -17.44
CA MET A 38 11.03 10.00 -18.48
C MET A 38 9.63 9.63 -17.97
N ALA A 39 9.50 8.53 -17.21
CA ALA A 39 8.26 8.13 -16.57
C ALA A 39 7.72 9.21 -15.64
N GLU A 40 8.58 9.79 -14.78
CA GLU A 40 8.20 10.90 -13.88
C GLU A 40 7.76 12.17 -14.63
N ARG A 41 8.41 12.49 -15.77
CA ARG A 41 8.03 13.64 -16.60
C ARG A 41 6.69 13.44 -17.32
N ARG A 42 6.40 12.21 -17.76
CA ARG A 42 5.13 11.87 -18.43
C ARG A 42 3.97 11.76 -17.45
N ASN A 43 4.26 11.43 -16.20
CA ASN A 43 3.28 11.23 -15.15
C ASN A 43 3.59 12.17 -13.97
N PRO A 44 3.39 13.49 -14.14
CA PRO A 44 3.62 14.44 -13.06
C PRO A 44 2.62 14.21 -11.90
N PRO A 45 2.94 14.64 -10.66
CA PRO A 45 2.03 14.51 -9.54
C PRO A 45 0.76 15.34 -9.79
N THR A 46 -0.40 14.71 -9.69
CA THR A 46 -1.72 15.37 -9.91
C THR A 46 -2.33 15.94 -8.64
N GLY A 47 -1.79 15.56 -7.47
CA GLY A 47 -2.30 15.93 -6.15
C GLY A 47 -1.44 16.94 -5.42
N ARG A 48 -1.44 16.81 -4.11
CA ARG A 48 -0.72 17.64 -3.16
C ARG A 48 0.33 16.84 -2.42
N PHE A 49 1.20 17.55 -1.69
CA PHE A 49 2.18 16.92 -0.82
C PHE A 49 1.98 17.36 0.62
N ILE A 50 2.22 16.41 1.55
CA ILE A 50 2.32 16.69 2.97
C ILE A 50 3.63 16.10 3.50
N THR A 51 4.38 16.86 4.27
CA THR A 51 5.60 16.37 4.91
C THR A 51 5.33 16.10 6.37
N VAL A 52 5.64 14.90 6.81
CA VAL A 52 5.49 14.42 8.19
C VAL A 52 6.76 13.68 8.57
N ASP A 53 7.38 14.02 9.69
CA ASP A 53 8.60 13.40 10.22
C ASP A 53 9.72 13.28 9.15
N GLY A 54 9.87 14.32 8.32
CA GLY A 54 10.84 14.35 7.23
C GLY A 54 10.45 13.54 5.99
N VAL A 55 9.31 12.85 5.99
CA VAL A 55 8.80 12.08 4.85
C VAL A 55 7.77 12.88 4.08
N ARG A 56 8.04 13.14 2.81
CA ARG A 56 7.11 13.82 1.89
C ARG A 56 6.18 12.78 1.27
N LEU A 57 4.89 12.85 1.59
CA LEU A 57 3.83 12.01 1.04
C LEU A 57 3.04 12.77 -0.03
N HIS A 58 2.83 12.13 -1.16
CA HIS A 58 1.90 12.57 -2.20
C HIS A 58 0.51 12.02 -1.91
N TYR A 59 -0.51 12.84 -2.11
CA TYR A 59 -1.91 12.44 -2.00
C TYR A 59 -2.79 13.22 -2.96
N VAL A 60 -3.89 12.62 -3.38
CA VAL A 60 -4.98 13.31 -4.07
C VAL A 60 -6.17 13.42 -3.15
N GLU A 61 -6.91 14.52 -3.29
CA GLU A 61 -8.11 14.80 -2.51
C GLU A 61 -9.23 15.23 -3.44
N ARG A 62 -10.41 14.55 -3.34
CA ARG A 62 -11.58 14.84 -4.18
C ARG A 62 -12.87 14.68 -3.38
N GLY A 63 -13.85 15.51 -3.70
CA GLY A 63 -15.18 15.49 -3.06
C GLY A 63 -15.19 16.14 -1.68
N THR A 64 -16.35 16.05 -1.02
CA THR A 64 -16.63 16.62 0.30
C THR A 64 -17.37 15.62 1.18
N GLY A 65 -17.58 15.94 2.46
CA GLY A 65 -18.28 15.09 3.39
C GLY A 65 -17.35 14.26 4.30
N ARG A 66 -17.79 13.04 4.67
CA ARG A 66 -17.00 12.18 5.56
C ARG A 66 -15.69 11.75 4.89
N PRO A 67 -14.54 11.84 5.61
CA PRO A 67 -13.27 11.41 5.05
C PRO A 67 -13.24 9.90 4.74
N LEU A 68 -12.75 9.56 3.55
CA LEU A 68 -12.46 8.21 3.08
C LEU A 68 -11.01 8.15 2.62
N VAL A 69 -10.18 7.43 3.34
CA VAL A 69 -8.77 7.21 3.01
C VAL A 69 -8.62 5.96 2.17
N LEU A 70 -7.88 6.04 1.07
CA LEU A 70 -7.58 4.90 0.18
C LEU A 70 -6.09 4.57 0.24
N LEU A 71 -5.76 3.29 0.50
CA LEU A 71 -4.41 2.76 0.61
C LEU A 71 -4.22 1.62 -0.40
N HIS A 72 -3.44 1.88 -1.45
CA HIS A 72 -3.18 0.95 -2.55
C HIS A 72 -2.37 -0.29 -2.16
N GLY A 73 -2.32 -1.28 -3.03
CA GLY A 73 -1.56 -2.52 -2.86
C GLY A 73 -0.06 -2.37 -3.09
N ASN A 74 0.68 -3.47 -2.92
CA ASN A 74 2.12 -3.52 -3.22
C ASN A 74 2.36 -3.33 -4.72
N GLY A 75 3.42 -2.60 -5.08
CA GLY A 75 3.77 -2.32 -6.48
C GLY A 75 2.84 -1.33 -7.20
N SER A 76 1.79 -0.83 -6.52
CA SER A 76 0.77 0.07 -7.06
C SER A 76 0.99 1.53 -6.60
N MET A 77 0.05 2.41 -6.93
CA MET A 77 0.03 3.84 -6.58
C MET A 77 -1.40 4.39 -6.71
N ILE A 78 -1.60 5.69 -6.49
CA ILE A 78 -2.92 6.36 -6.52
C ILE A 78 -3.68 6.08 -7.82
N GLN A 79 -3.00 6.07 -8.97
CA GLN A 79 -3.61 5.86 -10.29
C GLN A 79 -4.35 4.52 -10.43
N ASP A 80 -4.04 3.54 -9.60
CA ASP A 80 -4.81 2.29 -9.54
C ASP A 80 -6.26 2.54 -9.06
N PHE A 81 -6.44 3.42 -8.07
CA PHE A 81 -7.78 3.81 -7.65
C PHE A 81 -8.45 4.79 -8.61
N GLU A 82 -7.69 5.70 -9.22
CA GLU A 82 -8.22 6.66 -10.20
C GLU A 82 -8.73 5.92 -11.46
N SER A 83 -7.90 5.08 -12.07
CA SER A 83 -8.29 4.29 -13.24
C SER A 83 -9.45 3.32 -12.98
N SER A 84 -9.62 2.88 -11.73
CA SER A 84 -10.77 2.05 -11.36
C SER A 84 -12.11 2.79 -11.43
N GLY A 85 -12.11 4.12 -11.38
CA GLY A 85 -13.27 4.98 -11.22
C GLY A 85 -13.77 5.03 -9.78
N LEU A 86 -13.11 4.37 -8.82
CA LEU A 86 -13.56 4.36 -7.41
C LEU A 86 -13.42 5.74 -6.78
N VAL A 87 -12.37 6.50 -7.10
CA VAL A 87 -12.16 7.85 -6.58
C VAL A 87 -13.32 8.76 -6.97
N ASP A 88 -13.68 8.80 -8.24
CA ASP A 88 -14.75 9.67 -8.75
C ASP A 88 -16.14 9.23 -8.27
N LEU A 89 -16.36 7.91 -8.18
CA LEU A 89 -17.61 7.38 -7.64
C LEU A 89 -17.77 7.72 -6.16
N ALA A 90 -16.74 7.54 -5.36
CA ALA A 90 -16.74 7.82 -3.94
C ALA A 90 -16.80 9.33 -3.64
N ALA A 91 -16.14 10.16 -4.45
CA ALA A 91 -16.12 11.62 -4.30
C ALA A 91 -17.50 12.27 -4.40
N LYS A 92 -18.49 11.59 -4.95
CA LYS A 92 -19.91 12.05 -4.96
C LYS A 92 -20.52 12.09 -3.55
N LYS A 93 -19.95 11.36 -2.57
CA LYS A 93 -20.52 11.22 -1.21
C LYS A 93 -19.48 11.44 -0.09
N TYR A 94 -18.21 11.34 -0.40
CA TYR A 94 -17.11 11.32 0.56
C TYR A 94 -16.02 12.32 0.19
N ARG A 95 -15.31 12.83 1.18
CA ARG A 95 -14.01 13.48 1.02
C ARG A 95 -12.96 12.39 0.86
N VAL A 96 -12.68 12.01 -0.37
CA VAL A 96 -11.73 10.95 -0.71
C VAL A 96 -10.31 11.47 -0.62
N ILE A 97 -9.45 10.76 0.12
CA ILE A 97 -8.03 11.05 0.27
C ILE A 97 -7.27 9.77 -0.10
N ALA A 98 -6.65 9.73 -1.27
CA ALA A 98 -5.83 8.60 -1.69
C ALA A 98 -4.35 8.96 -1.55
N PHE A 99 -3.57 8.12 -0.85
CA PHE A 99 -2.14 8.33 -0.65
C PHE A 99 -1.32 7.43 -1.57
N ASP A 100 -0.26 7.99 -2.14
CA ASP A 100 0.90 7.18 -2.50
C ASP A 100 1.60 6.77 -1.21
N ARG A 101 1.65 5.47 -0.91
CA ARG A 101 2.32 4.97 0.29
C ARG A 101 3.85 5.16 0.18
N PRO A 102 4.63 5.17 1.27
CA PRO A 102 6.06 5.44 1.24
C PRO A 102 6.82 4.61 0.20
N GLY A 103 7.45 5.30 -0.78
CA GLY A 103 8.23 4.70 -1.86
C GLY A 103 7.47 4.38 -3.14
N PHE A 104 6.18 4.61 -3.16
CA PHE A 104 5.33 4.44 -4.33
C PHE A 104 4.90 5.78 -4.89
N GLY A 105 4.53 5.80 -6.18
CA GLY A 105 4.11 7.00 -6.87
C GLY A 105 5.12 8.15 -6.70
N HIS A 106 4.69 9.23 -6.08
CA HIS A 106 5.51 10.42 -5.83
C HIS A 106 5.89 10.60 -4.35
N SER A 107 5.64 9.60 -3.49
CA SER A 107 6.01 9.64 -2.07
C SER A 107 7.45 9.20 -1.82
N ASN A 108 8.11 9.89 -0.89
CA ASN A 108 9.46 9.53 -0.46
C ASN A 108 9.45 8.26 0.41
N ARG A 109 10.61 7.56 0.41
CA ARG A 109 10.85 6.41 1.31
C ARG A 109 12.28 6.50 1.84
N PRO A 110 12.53 7.16 2.97
CA PRO A 110 13.84 7.18 3.62
C PRO A 110 14.36 5.77 3.90
N ARG A 111 15.65 5.56 3.64
CA ARG A 111 16.28 4.24 3.75
C ARG A 111 16.57 3.82 5.20
N GLY A 112 16.66 4.77 6.11
CA GLY A 112 16.92 4.52 7.53
C GLY A 112 15.74 3.88 8.30
N THR A 113 14.58 3.73 7.65
CA THR A 113 13.36 3.19 8.28
C THR A 113 12.96 1.88 7.62
N VAL A 114 12.72 0.84 8.42
CA VAL A 114 12.02 -0.36 7.97
C VAL A 114 10.53 -0.07 7.93
N TRP A 115 9.99 0.09 6.72
CA TRP A 115 8.61 0.50 6.49
C TRP A 115 7.63 -0.66 6.67
N THR A 116 7.53 -1.16 7.90
CA THR A 116 6.51 -2.14 8.30
C THR A 116 5.10 -1.53 8.15
N PRO A 117 4.02 -2.34 8.14
CA PRO A 117 2.66 -1.82 8.21
C PRO A 117 2.45 -0.86 9.38
N GLN A 118 3.08 -1.14 10.53
CA GLN A 118 3.00 -0.29 11.72
C GLN A 118 3.69 1.07 11.53
N ALA A 119 4.89 1.08 10.93
CA ALA A 119 5.60 2.33 10.65
C ALA A 119 4.84 3.19 9.62
N GLN A 120 4.27 2.56 8.58
CA GLN A 120 3.40 3.26 7.63
C GLN A 120 2.12 3.80 8.30
N ALA A 121 1.54 3.04 9.22
CA ALA A 121 0.35 3.46 9.97
C ALA A 121 0.63 4.69 10.85
N ASP A 122 1.77 4.73 11.55
CA ASP A 122 2.15 5.89 12.36
C ASP A 122 2.32 7.15 11.51
N LEU A 123 3.05 7.03 10.39
CA LEU A 123 3.24 8.12 9.44
C LEU A 123 1.91 8.64 8.87
N LEU A 124 1.02 7.73 8.46
CA LEU A 124 -0.29 8.08 7.92
C LEU A 124 -1.20 8.71 8.98
N ASN A 125 -1.18 8.20 10.22
CA ASN A 125 -1.93 8.82 11.31
C ASN A 125 -1.46 10.25 11.57
N ALA A 126 -0.15 10.50 11.62
CA ALA A 126 0.40 11.84 11.79
C ALA A 126 0.06 12.76 10.60
N ALA A 127 0.07 12.23 9.36
CA ALA A 127 -0.39 12.95 8.18
C ALA A 127 -1.86 13.34 8.29
N LEU A 128 -2.75 12.41 8.66
CA LEU A 128 -4.19 12.66 8.83
C LEU A 128 -4.46 13.70 9.91
N ILE A 129 -3.77 13.63 11.07
CA ILE A 129 -3.88 14.64 12.13
C ILE A 129 -3.46 16.02 11.60
N LYS A 130 -2.32 16.11 10.89
CA LYS A 130 -1.83 17.37 10.31
C LYS A 130 -2.79 17.95 9.25
N MET A 131 -3.55 17.09 8.55
CA MET A 131 -4.57 17.49 7.59
C MET A 131 -5.93 17.84 8.25
N GLY A 132 -6.05 17.76 9.57
CA GLY A 132 -7.32 17.95 10.27
C GLY A 132 -8.36 16.87 9.96
N VAL A 133 -7.92 15.68 9.56
CA VAL A 133 -8.80 14.54 9.23
C VAL A 133 -9.04 13.70 10.48
N SER A 134 -10.29 13.67 10.94
CA SER A 134 -10.71 12.88 12.09
C SER A 134 -11.67 11.77 11.68
N GLN A 135 -11.50 10.61 12.29
CA GLN A 135 -12.40 9.46 12.12
C GLN A 135 -12.72 9.10 10.65
N PRO A 136 -11.71 8.95 9.76
CA PRO A 136 -11.95 8.52 8.39
C PRO A 136 -12.45 7.08 8.34
N LEU A 137 -13.18 6.75 7.27
CA LEU A 137 -13.24 5.40 6.75
C LEU A 137 -11.89 5.10 6.09
N VAL A 138 -11.34 3.90 6.27
CA VAL A 138 -10.06 3.53 5.65
C VAL A 138 -10.26 2.28 4.80
N LEU A 139 -10.06 2.43 3.49
CA LEU A 139 -10.02 1.31 2.56
C LEU A 139 -8.57 0.95 2.27
N GLY A 140 -8.22 -0.31 2.52
CA GLY A 140 -6.97 -0.90 2.06
C GLY A 140 -7.24 -1.94 0.97
N HIS A 141 -6.41 -1.95 -0.07
CA HIS A 141 -6.37 -3.02 -1.06
C HIS A 141 -5.08 -3.82 -0.92
N SER A 142 -5.17 -5.16 -0.96
CA SER A 142 -4.01 -6.05 -0.93
C SER A 142 -3.07 -5.73 0.26
N TRP A 143 -1.79 -5.39 0.04
CA TRP A 143 -0.88 -4.95 1.10
C TRP A 143 -1.42 -3.74 1.90
N GLY A 144 -2.14 -2.83 1.25
CA GLY A 144 -2.76 -1.68 1.93
C GLY A 144 -3.72 -2.08 3.05
N THR A 145 -4.25 -3.31 3.04
CA THR A 145 -5.08 -3.84 4.13
C THR A 145 -4.28 -4.03 5.42
N LEU A 146 -3.01 -4.48 5.33
CA LEU A 146 -2.14 -4.63 6.51
C LEU A 146 -1.85 -3.26 7.14
N VAL A 147 -1.66 -2.23 6.31
CA VAL A 147 -1.46 -0.86 6.80
C VAL A 147 -2.74 -0.31 7.44
N ALA A 148 -3.91 -0.54 6.83
CA ALA A 148 -5.21 -0.16 7.38
C ALA A 148 -5.48 -0.84 8.73
N VAL A 149 -5.19 -2.15 8.84
CA VAL A 149 -5.30 -2.91 10.10
C VAL A 149 -4.32 -2.36 11.15
N ALA A 150 -3.07 -2.10 10.79
CA ALA A 150 -2.08 -1.51 11.69
C ALA A 150 -2.55 -0.16 12.23
N LEU A 151 -3.08 0.70 11.34
CA LEU A 151 -3.60 2.01 11.67
C LEU A 151 -4.76 1.90 12.68
N ALA A 152 -5.70 0.99 12.47
CA ALA A 152 -6.84 0.78 13.35
C ALA A 152 -6.46 0.13 14.70
N LEU A 153 -5.45 -0.74 14.73
CA LEU A 153 -4.98 -1.36 15.97
C LEU A 153 -4.16 -0.39 16.85
N LYS A 154 -3.35 0.47 16.23
CA LYS A 154 -2.51 1.46 16.94
C LYS A 154 -3.28 2.72 17.31
N HIS A 155 -4.20 3.17 16.45
CA HIS A 155 -4.93 4.43 16.60
C HIS A 155 -6.45 4.23 16.52
N PRO A 156 -7.04 3.32 17.35
CA PRO A 156 -8.46 2.91 17.20
C PRO A 156 -9.46 4.03 17.35
N ARG A 157 -9.14 5.09 18.14
CA ARG A 157 -10.00 6.26 18.31
C ARG A 157 -10.04 7.18 17.10
N ASN A 158 -9.03 7.08 16.23
CA ASN A 158 -8.88 7.94 15.06
C ASN A 158 -9.54 7.33 13.81
N ILE A 159 -10.01 6.09 13.87
CA ILE A 159 -10.56 5.36 12.71
C ILE A 159 -12.03 5.01 12.97
N ARG A 160 -12.91 5.39 12.04
CA ARG A 160 -14.34 5.09 12.12
C ARG A 160 -14.68 3.68 11.69
N ALA A 161 -14.17 3.24 10.56
CA ALA A 161 -14.40 1.89 10.03
C ALA A 161 -13.30 1.49 9.06
N LEU A 162 -13.16 0.18 8.81
CA LEU A 162 -12.27 -0.40 7.83
C LEU A 162 -13.03 -1.02 6.67
N ILE A 163 -12.47 -0.88 5.46
CA ILE A 163 -12.87 -1.64 4.28
C ILE A 163 -11.61 -2.36 3.79
N LEU A 164 -11.63 -3.69 3.83
CA LEU A 164 -10.49 -4.54 3.55
C LEU A 164 -10.74 -5.33 2.26
N ALA A 165 -10.07 -4.92 1.18
CA ALA A 165 -10.27 -5.46 -0.16
C ALA A 165 -9.12 -6.39 -0.57
N SER A 166 -9.38 -7.68 -0.81
CA SER A 166 -8.45 -8.70 -1.32
C SER A 166 -7.10 -8.72 -0.57
N GLY A 167 -7.14 -8.71 0.77
CA GLY A 167 -5.94 -8.61 1.60
C GLY A 167 -5.28 -9.96 1.91
N TYR A 168 -4.02 -9.89 2.36
CA TYR A 168 -3.26 -11.02 2.89
C TYR A 168 -3.18 -10.88 4.41
N TYR A 169 -3.74 -11.82 5.17
CA TYR A 169 -3.94 -11.65 6.60
C TYR A 169 -3.23 -12.70 7.46
N TYR A 170 -3.02 -13.90 6.94
CA TYR A 170 -2.41 -15.01 7.66
C TYR A 170 -1.19 -15.53 6.91
N PRO A 171 -0.12 -15.93 7.62
CA PRO A 171 1.09 -16.43 6.97
C PRO A 171 0.81 -17.71 6.21
N THR A 172 1.29 -17.77 4.98
CA THR A 172 1.29 -18.96 4.12
C THR A 172 2.65 -19.14 3.49
N VAL A 173 2.96 -20.34 3.02
CA VAL A 173 4.17 -20.58 2.24
C VAL A 173 4.02 -19.90 0.88
N ARG A 174 4.99 -19.06 0.51
CA ARG A 174 4.96 -18.25 -0.71
C ARG A 174 6.31 -18.24 -1.40
N ALA A 175 6.42 -18.98 -2.49
CA ALA A 175 7.63 -19.02 -3.30
C ALA A 175 7.92 -17.67 -3.99
N ASP A 176 6.89 -16.92 -4.35
CA ASP A 176 7.02 -15.59 -4.96
C ASP A 176 7.71 -14.57 -4.03
N VAL A 177 7.61 -14.73 -2.70
CA VAL A 177 8.34 -13.90 -1.73
C VAL A 177 9.86 -14.07 -1.91
N LEU A 178 10.34 -15.30 -2.08
CA LEU A 178 11.77 -15.57 -2.27
C LEU A 178 12.30 -14.97 -3.59
N VAL A 179 11.50 -15.02 -4.65
CA VAL A 179 11.89 -14.54 -5.99
C VAL A 179 11.84 -13.02 -6.09
N LEU A 180 10.86 -12.37 -5.45
CA LEU A 180 10.59 -10.94 -5.60
C LEU A 180 11.21 -10.06 -4.50
N SER A 181 11.74 -10.65 -3.42
CA SER A 181 12.36 -9.90 -2.31
C SER A 181 13.82 -9.47 -2.53
N PRO A 182 14.67 -10.12 -3.36
CA PRO A 182 16.11 -9.77 -3.45
C PRO A 182 16.39 -8.29 -3.73
N PRO A 183 15.57 -7.52 -4.49
CA PRO A 183 15.81 -6.09 -4.66
C PRO A 183 15.68 -5.25 -3.37
N ALA A 184 15.21 -5.85 -2.27
CA ALA A 184 15.17 -5.20 -0.95
C ALA A 184 16.49 -5.29 -0.18
N LEU A 185 17.38 -6.22 -0.54
CA LEU A 185 18.63 -6.46 0.16
C LEU A 185 19.58 -5.24 0.01
N PRO A 186 20.29 -4.86 1.08
CA PRO A 186 21.32 -3.83 0.97
C PRO A 186 22.39 -4.21 -0.07
N LEU A 187 22.91 -3.25 -0.81
CA LEU A 187 23.91 -3.38 -1.88
C LEU A 187 23.44 -4.23 -3.08
N VAL A 188 23.15 -5.52 -2.88
CA VAL A 188 22.68 -6.42 -3.95
C VAL A 188 21.38 -5.90 -4.56
N GLY A 189 20.44 -5.50 -3.72
CA GLY A 189 19.15 -4.94 -4.17
C GLY A 189 19.31 -3.61 -4.90
N ASP A 190 20.31 -2.81 -4.56
CA ASP A 190 20.60 -1.58 -5.30
C ASP A 190 21.06 -1.90 -6.74
N VAL A 191 21.93 -2.89 -6.92
CA VAL A 191 22.32 -3.36 -8.25
C VAL A 191 21.11 -3.91 -9.00
N LEU A 192 20.38 -4.86 -8.40
CA LEU A 192 19.23 -5.51 -9.03
C LEU A 192 18.15 -4.51 -9.45
N SER A 193 17.77 -3.60 -8.54
CA SER A 193 16.69 -2.63 -8.80
C SER A 193 17.04 -1.60 -9.87
N HIS A 194 18.34 -1.31 -10.09
CA HIS A 194 18.76 -0.36 -11.12
C HIS A 194 19.10 -1.03 -12.45
N THR A 195 19.30 -2.35 -12.48
CA THR A 195 19.77 -3.05 -13.68
C THR A 195 18.76 -4.07 -14.20
N ILE A 196 18.66 -5.23 -13.57
CA ILE A 196 17.94 -6.40 -14.09
C ILE A 196 16.44 -6.31 -13.81
N SER A 197 16.05 -5.93 -12.58
CA SER A 197 14.66 -6.01 -12.14
C SER A 197 13.69 -5.15 -12.96
N PRO A 198 14.02 -3.92 -13.40
CA PRO A 198 13.12 -3.14 -14.25
C PRO A 198 12.90 -3.77 -15.63
N ILE A 199 13.92 -4.42 -16.18
CA ILE A 199 13.83 -5.10 -17.50
C ILE A 199 12.92 -6.31 -17.36
N LEU A 200 13.18 -7.17 -16.37
CA LEU A 200 12.35 -8.36 -16.09
C LEU A 200 10.90 -7.95 -15.76
N GLY A 201 10.73 -6.88 -14.98
CA GLY A 201 9.41 -6.36 -14.65
C GLY A 201 8.59 -6.00 -15.88
N ARG A 202 9.17 -5.27 -16.84
CA ARG A 202 8.50 -4.93 -18.10
C ARG A 202 8.20 -6.17 -18.94
N LEU A 203 9.15 -7.10 -19.04
CA LEU A 203 8.98 -8.33 -19.82
C LEU A 203 7.87 -9.22 -19.23
N LEU A 204 7.79 -9.31 -17.91
CA LEU A 204 6.83 -10.15 -17.18
C LEU A 204 5.50 -9.43 -16.88
N TRP A 205 5.37 -8.15 -17.22
CA TRP A 205 4.19 -7.34 -16.92
C TRP A 205 2.88 -7.96 -17.43
N PRO A 206 2.78 -8.45 -18.67
CA PRO A 206 1.54 -9.08 -19.13
C PRO A 206 1.15 -10.33 -18.34
N LEU A 207 2.11 -11.13 -17.90
CA LEU A 207 1.87 -12.31 -17.06
C LEU A 207 1.42 -11.91 -15.65
N PHE A 208 2.02 -10.86 -15.10
CA PHE A 208 1.61 -10.29 -13.83
C PHE A 208 0.16 -9.79 -13.88
N LEU A 209 -0.22 -9.05 -14.93
CA LEU A 209 -1.59 -8.60 -15.13
C LEU A 209 -2.58 -9.78 -15.23
N ARG A 210 -2.25 -10.82 -15.99
CA ARG A 210 -3.07 -12.04 -16.05
C ARG A 210 -3.26 -12.70 -14.68
N LYS A 211 -2.24 -12.65 -13.82
CA LYS A 211 -2.33 -13.20 -12.47
C LYS A 211 -3.26 -12.39 -11.57
N ILE A 212 -3.12 -11.05 -11.57
CA ILE A 212 -3.88 -10.19 -10.65
C ILE A 212 -5.32 -9.93 -11.11
N PHE A 213 -5.58 -9.90 -12.41
CA PHE A 213 -6.95 -9.70 -12.95
C PHE A 213 -7.70 -11.01 -13.18
N GLY A 214 -6.99 -12.12 -13.40
CA GLY A 214 -7.62 -13.41 -13.69
C GLY A 214 -8.64 -13.83 -12.63
N PRO A 215 -9.78 -14.40 -13.05
CA PRO A 215 -10.11 -14.91 -14.38
C PRO A 215 -10.57 -13.86 -15.40
N ASN A 216 -10.74 -12.61 -14.97
CA ASN A 216 -11.23 -11.55 -15.84
C ASN A 216 -10.12 -11.06 -16.78
N ALA A 217 -10.51 -10.51 -17.92
CA ALA A 217 -9.60 -9.71 -18.75
C ALA A 217 -9.21 -8.43 -18.01
N VAL A 218 -8.05 -7.88 -18.35
CA VAL A 218 -7.61 -6.57 -17.87
C VAL A 218 -8.59 -5.51 -18.42
N PRO A 219 -9.27 -4.72 -17.56
CA PRO A 219 -10.20 -3.72 -18.03
C PRO A 219 -9.50 -2.64 -18.86
N LYS A 220 -10.15 -2.15 -19.93
CA LYS A 220 -9.57 -1.09 -20.79
C LYS A 220 -9.16 0.15 -19.99
N LYS A 221 -9.93 0.53 -18.98
CA LYS A 221 -9.63 1.66 -18.09
C LYS A 221 -8.31 1.50 -17.30
N PHE A 222 -7.79 0.28 -17.13
CA PHE A 222 -6.50 0.05 -16.50
C PHE A 222 -5.32 0.47 -17.40
N ALA A 223 -5.55 0.77 -18.67
CA ALA A 223 -4.53 1.35 -19.55
C ALA A 223 -4.04 2.73 -19.06
N ASP A 224 -4.83 3.42 -18.23
CA ASP A 224 -4.46 4.69 -17.61
C ASP A 224 -3.51 4.50 -16.39
N PHE A 225 -3.25 3.27 -15.97
CA PHE A 225 -2.25 2.99 -14.94
C PHE A 225 -0.84 3.11 -15.53
N PRO A 226 0.02 3.99 -14.99
CA PRO A 226 1.35 4.25 -15.57
C PRO A 226 2.35 3.14 -15.21
N GLU A 227 2.39 2.09 -16.01
CA GLU A 227 3.29 0.94 -15.84
C GLU A 227 4.75 1.38 -15.66
N GLU A 228 5.21 2.34 -16.46
CA GLU A 228 6.57 2.85 -16.40
C GLU A 228 6.94 3.46 -15.04
N MET A 229 5.96 4.00 -14.33
CA MET A 229 6.15 4.48 -12.95
C MET A 229 6.37 3.33 -11.98
N ALA A 230 5.65 2.21 -12.15
CA ALA A 230 5.82 1.00 -11.34
C ALA A 230 7.18 0.33 -11.58
N MET A 231 7.78 0.51 -12.75
CA MET A 231 9.07 -0.07 -13.13
C MET A 231 10.28 0.79 -12.73
N ARG A 232 10.11 1.90 -12.02
CA ARG A 232 11.22 2.71 -11.51
C ARG A 232 12.02 1.94 -10.44
N PRO A 233 13.34 2.06 -10.41
CA PRO A 233 14.19 1.40 -9.41
C PRO A 233 13.75 1.63 -7.97
N SER A 234 13.32 2.85 -7.63
CA SER A 234 12.82 3.21 -6.29
C SER A 234 11.55 2.43 -5.92
N GLN A 235 10.62 2.29 -6.86
CA GLN A 235 9.35 1.60 -6.62
C GLN A 235 9.52 0.07 -6.59
N ILE A 236 10.36 -0.49 -7.47
CA ILE A 236 10.72 -1.91 -7.43
C ILE A 236 11.35 -2.27 -6.07
N ARG A 237 12.26 -1.44 -5.57
CA ARG A 237 12.86 -1.64 -4.25
C ARG A 237 11.82 -1.56 -3.12
N ALA A 238 10.90 -0.60 -3.18
CA ALA A 238 9.83 -0.48 -2.20
C ALA A 238 8.91 -1.70 -2.24
N ALA A 239 8.54 -2.16 -3.44
CA ALA A 239 7.71 -3.35 -3.63
C ALA A 239 8.39 -4.63 -3.11
N ALA A 240 9.68 -4.80 -3.40
CA ALA A 240 10.45 -5.93 -2.90
C ALA A 240 10.55 -5.94 -1.36
N ALA A 241 10.74 -4.76 -0.74
CA ALA A 241 10.78 -4.64 0.72
C ALA A 241 9.42 -4.99 1.37
N GLU A 242 8.31 -4.59 0.76
CA GLU A 242 6.98 -4.99 1.23
C GLU A 242 6.72 -6.49 1.01
N THR A 243 7.20 -7.05 -0.10
CA THR A 243 7.12 -8.49 -0.34
C THR A 243 7.88 -9.28 0.72
N ALA A 244 9.09 -8.85 1.09
CA ALA A 244 9.88 -9.47 2.16
C ALA A 244 9.17 -9.40 3.53
N LEU A 245 8.45 -8.32 3.79
CA LEU A 245 7.71 -8.11 5.04
C LEU A 245 6.33 -8.79 5.07
N MET A 246 5.85 -9.38 3.98
CA MET A 246 4.48 -9.90 3.87
C MET A 246 4.18 -10.98 4.90
N ILE A 247 5.00 -12.03 4.94
CA ILE A 247 4.81 -13.15 5.88
C ILE A 247 5.03 -12.71 7.34
N PRO A 248 6.12 -11.99 7.70
CA PRO A 248 6.31 -11.49 9.07
C PRO A 248 5.19 -10.58 9.54
N ALA A 249 4.67 -9.69 8.69
CA ALA A 249 3.58 -8.78 9.05
C ALA A 249 2.28 -9.56 9.33
N ALA A 250 1.89 -10.49 8.45
CA ALA A 250 0.72 -11.34 8.66
C ALA A 250 0.85 -12.20 9.94
N PHE A 251 2.06 -12.73 10.19
CA PHE A 251 2.33 -13.46 11.43
C PHE A 251 2.15 -12.58 12.68
N GLY A 252 2.59 -11.34 12.64
CA GLY A 252 2.43 -10.38 13.75
C GLY A 252 0.96 -10.03 14.03
N PHE A 253 0.12 -9.95 13.00
CA PHE A 253 -1.29 -9.57 13.16
C PHE A 253 -2.24 -10.73 13.47
N ARG A 254 -1.89 -11.99 13.18
CA ARG A 254 -2.79 -13.14 13.21
C ARG A 254 -3.61 -13.34 14.49
N LYS A 255 -3.10 -12.86 15.63
CA LYS A 255 -3.78 -12.93 16.94
C LYS A 255 -4.41 -11.59 17.37
N ALA A 256 -4.32 -10.55 16.55
CA ALA A 256 -4.75 -9.21 16.91
C ALA A 256 -6.07 -8.77 16.27
N TYR A 257 -6.57 -9.50 15.28
CA TYR A 257 -7.76 -9.10 14.52
C TYR A 257 -9.02 -8.95 15.39
N GLY A 258 -9.24 -9.82 16.38
CA GLY A 258 -10.35 -9.72 17.34
C GLY A 258 -10.32 -8.47 18.23
N ARG A 259 -9.19 -7.72 18.24
CA ARG A 259 -9.06 -6.44 18.96
C ARG A 259 -9.64 -5.25 18.18
N LEU A 260 -9.92 -5.41 16.89
CA LEU A 260 -10.59 -4.38 16.09
C LEU A 260 -12.03 -4.19 16.63
N LYS A 261 -12.38 -2.97 17.02
CA LYS A 261 -13.69 -2.66 17.64
C LYS A 261 -14.61 -1.85 16.72
N MET A 262 -14.03 -1.21 15.68
CA MET A 262 -14.78 -0.48 14.69
C MET A 262 -15.48 -1.44 13.71
N PRO A 263 -16.47 -0.97 12.94
CA PRO A 263 -17.04 -1.71 11.82
C PRO A 263 -15.95 -2.11 10.82
N VAL A 264 -16.01 -3.35 10.33
CA VAL A 264 -15.09 -3.87 9.31
C VAL A 264 -15.91 -4.50 8.19
N ALA A 265 -15.75 -3.99 6.97
CA ALA A 265 -16.28 -4.60 5.76
C ALA A 265 -15.14 -5.29 5.00
N ILE A 266 -15.30 -6.57 4.72
CA ILE A 266 -14.31 -7.38 4.02
C ILE A 266 -14.87 -7.72 2.63
N VAL A 267 -14.08 -7.47 1.59
CA VAL A 267 -14.44 -7.76 0.20
C VAL A 267 -13.33 -8.59 -0.44
N ALA A 268 -13.68 -9.70 -1.08
CA ALA A 268 -12.69 -10.54 -1.76
C ALA A 268 -13.22 -11.05 -3.10
N GLY A 269 -12.33 -11.17 -4.07
CA GLY A 269 -12.61 -11.90 -5.30
C GLY A 269 -12.65 -13.41 -5.04
N GLY A 270 -13.68 -14.07 -5.50
CA GLY A 270 -13.88 -15.51 -5.27
C GLY A 270 -12.86 -16.39 -5.97
N GLN A 271 -12.15 -15.84 -6.97
CA GLN A 271 -11.10 -16.52 -7.73
C GLN A 271 -9.76 -15.75 -7.67
N ASP A 272 -9.53 -15.05 -6.57
CA ASP A 272 -8.26 -14.36 -6.31
C ASP A 272 -7.10 -15.37 -6.25
N ARG A 273 -6.11 -15.18 -7.13
CA ARG A 273 -4.91 -16.05 -7.25
C ARG A 273 -3.68 -15.46 -6.55
N VAL A 274 -3.83 -14.31 -5.90
CA VAL A 274 -2.76 -13.61 -5.17
C VAL A 274 -2.96 -13.72 -3.66
N SER A 275 -4.17 -13.39 -3.20
CA SER A 275 -4.60 -13.52 -1.81
C SER A 275 -5.91 -14.32 -1.81
N GLU A 276 -5.81 -15.62 -1.67
CA GLU A 276 -6.96 -16.53 -1.74
C GLU A 276 -8.12 -16.07 -0.87
N ALA A 277 -9.35 -16.22 -1.36
CA ALA A 277 -10.56 -15.77 -0.66
C ALA A 277 -10.68 -16.33 0.77
N GLN A 278 -10.09 -17.51 1.01
CA GLN A 278 -10.03 -18.16 2.33
C GLN A 278 -9.34 -17.31 3.39
N GLN A 279 -8.36 -16.46 3.00
CA GLN A 279 -7.74 -15.48 3.88
C GLN A 279 -8.79 -14.51 4.45
N SER A 280 -9.65 -14.01 3.58
CA SER A 280 -10.74 -13.08 3.92
C SER A 280 -11.86 -13.75 4.70
N GLU A 281 -12.20 -14.99 4.37
CA GLU A 281 -13.19 -15.80 5.10
C GLU A 281 -12.73 -16.08 6.52
N LYS A 282 -11.47 -16.46 6.70
CA LYS A 282 -10.86 -16.64 8.03
C LYS A 282 -10.86 -15.36 8.83
N LEU A 283 -10.48 -14.22 8.21
CA LEU A 283 -10.52 -12.93 8.86
C LEU A 283 -11.93 -12.55 9.33
N HIS A 284 -12.95 -12.86 8.52
CA HIS A 284 -14.34 -12.63 8.89
C HIS A 284 -14.74 -13.43 10.13
N ARG A 285 -14.29 -14.68 10.26
CA ARG A 285 -14.54 -15.48 11.48
C ARG A 285 -13.83 -14.90 12.71
N ASP A 286 -12.64 -14.31 12.55
CA ASP A 286 -11.86 -13.76 13.65
C ASP A 286 -12.32 -12.35 14.09
N ILE A 287 -13.20 -11.68 13.30
CA ILE A 287 -13.74 -10.34 13.59
C ILE A 287 -15.28 -10.41 13.66
N ALA A 288 -15.82 -10.60 14.86
CA ALA A 288 -17.23 -10.86 15.08
C ALA A 288 -18.19 -9.82 14.48
N GLN A 289 -17.81 -8.50 14.49
CA GLN A 289 -18.65 -7.41 13.96
C GLN A 289 -18.43 -7.17 12.46
N SER A 290 -17.57 -7.93 11.78
CA SER A 290 -17.30 -7.74 10.35
C SER A 290 -18.48 -8.15 9.48
N THR A 291 -18.50 -7.61 8.27
CA THR A 291 -19.28 -8.15 7.14
C THR A 291 -18.33 -8.69 6.10
N PHE A 292 -18.72 -9.74 5.42
CA PHE A 292 -17.92 -10.32 4.35
C PHE A 292 -18.72 -10.45 3.06
N ARG A 293 -18.12 -10.01 1.96
CA ARG A 293 -18.66 -10.16 0.61
C ARG A 293 -17.63 -10.84 -0.29
N ARG A 294 -17.90 -12.09 -0.64
CA ARG A 294 -17.18 -12.79 -1.69
C ARG A 294 -17.83 -12.48 -3.03
N ILE A 295 -17.08 -11.95 -3.99
CA ILE A 295 -17.57 -11.61 -5.31
C ILE A 295 -17.18 -12.75 -6.25
N SER A 296 -18.16 -13.54 -6.68
CA SER A 296 -17.96 -14.65 -7.62
C SER A 296 -17.33 -14.14 -8.93
N ASN A 297 -16.50 -15.00 -9.55
CA ASN A 297 -15.87 -14.72 -10.84
C ASN A 297 -15.04 -13.41 -10.89
N ARG A 298 -14.47 -12.98 -9.76
CA ARG A 298 -13.52 -11.87 -9.68
C ARG A 298 -12.19 -12.33 -9.10
N GLY A 299 -11.09 -11.75 -9.62
CA GLY A 299 -9.76 -11.97 -9.13
C GLY A 299 -9.34 -10.97 -8.05
N HIS A 300 -8.03 -10.71 -7.95
CA HIS A 300 -7.44 -9.87 -6.91
C HIS A 300 -7.86 -8.40 -6.99
N MET A 301 -8.03 -7.86 -8.20
CA MET A 301 -8.28 -6.43 -8.44
C MET A 301 -9.79 -6.10 -8.36
N VAL A 302 -10.39 -6.37 -7.18
CA VAL A 302 -11.85 -6.18 -6.99
C VAL A 302 -12.30 -4.73 -7.17
N HIS A 303 -11.50 -3.75 -6.78
CA HIS A 303 -11.82 -2.33 -6.97
C HIS A 303 -11.80 -1.91 -8.45
N GLN A 304 -11.09 -2.65 -9.30
CA GLN A 304 -11.07 -2.47 -10.75
C GLN A 304 -12.23 -3.19 -11.46
N THR A 305 -12.56 -4.40 -11.01
CA THR A 305 -13.48 -5.30 -11.71
C THR A 305 -14.87 -5.39 -11.09
N ALA A 306 -15.03 -4.84 -9.88
CA ALA A 306 -16.27 -4.84 -9.09
C ALA A 306 -16.38 -3.53 -8.26
N THR A 307 -16.13 -2.38 -8.92
CA THR A 307 -16.07 -1.06 -8.27
C THR A 307 -17.35 -0.72 -7.50
N ALA A 308 -18.52 -1.07 -8.03
CA ALA A 308 -19.81 -0.83 -7.39
C ALA A 308 -19.98 -1.63 -6.09
N GLU A 309 -19.51 -2.88 -6.05
CA GLU A 309 -19.55 -3.73 -4.88
C GLU A 309 -18.62 -3.23 -3.78
N VAL A 310 -17.43 -2.72 -4.17
CA VAL A 310 -16.51 -2.08 -3.22
C VAL A 310 -17.12 -0.79 -2.68
N MET A 311 -17.76 0.01 -3.52
CA MET A 311 -18.48 1.22 -3.08
C MET A 311 -19.63 0.88 -2.11
N SER A 312 -20.39 -0.17 -2.38
CA SER A 312 -21.45 -0.68 -1.50
C SER A 312 -20.89 -1.09 -0.12
N ALA A 313 -19.70 -1.70 -0.08
CA ALA A 313 -19.03 -2.06 1.18
C ALA A 313 -18.59 -0.82 1.98
N ILE A 314 -18.13 0.25 1.29
CA ILE A 314 -17.83 1.55 1.91
C ILE A 314 -19.09 2.15 2.55
N ASP A 315 -20.19 2.21 1.79
CA ASP A 315 -21.47 2.76 2.27
C ASP A 315 -22.00 1.97 3.48
N LEU A 316 -21.93 0.63 3.43
CA LEU A 316 -22.34 -0.24 4.54
C LEU A 316 -21.48 -0.02 5.80
N ALA A 317 -20.16 0.07 5.65
CA ALA A 317 -19.27 0.34 6.76
C ALA A 317 -19.52 1.72 7.39
N ASN A 318 -19.89 2.73 6.59
CA ASN A 318 -20.22 4.06 7.06
C ASN A 318 -21.52 4.11 7.89
N GLN A 319 -22.52 3.30 7.52
CA GLN A 319 -23.83 3.25 8.21
C GLN A 319 -23.75 2.58 9.58
N LYS A 320 -22.85 1.61 9.78
CA LYS A 320 -22.68 0.91 11.03
C LYS A 320 -22.12 1.83 12.13
N LYS A 321 -22.72 1.81 13.31
CA LYS A 321 -22.15 2.48 14.50
C LYS A 321 -21.05 1.60 15.11
N PRO A 322 -19.99 2.18 15.70
CA PRO A 322 -19.05 1.41 16.54
C PRO A 322 -19.81 0.71 17.66
N ALA A 323 -19.37 -0.49 18.05
CA ALA A 323 -19.95 -1.19 19.18
C ALA A 323 -19.88 -0.27 20.43
N VAL A 324 -21.03 -0.09 21.08
CA VAL A 324 -21.15 0.72 22.31
C VAL A 324 -20.27 0.08 23.39
N GLY A 325 -19.19 0.75 23.76
CA GLY A 325 -18.25 0.26 24.79
C GLY A 325 -16.86 0.91 24.75
N ALA A 326 -16.53 1.71 23.72
CA ALA A 326 -15.17 2.26 23.54
C ALA A 326 -15.01 3.75 23.87
N ILE A 327 -16.05 4.44 24.35
CA ILE A 327 -15.96 5.85 24.77
C ILE A 327 -16.25 5.90 26.27
N GLY A 328 -15.21 5.76 27.08
CA GLY A 328 -15.27 6.14 28.48
C GLY A 328 -15.50 7.66 28.58
N THR A 329 -16.73 8.06 28.86
CA THR A 329 -17.05 9.42 29.27
C THR A 329 -16.41 9.67 30.65
N THR A 330 -15.22 10.26 30.68
CA THR A 330 -14.71 10.95 31.88
C THR A 330 -15.47 12.26 32.00
N SER A 331 -16.65 12.20 32.63
CA SER A 331 -17.29 13.39 33.20
C SER A 331 -16.39 13.92 34.31
N ARG A 332 -15.68 15.01 34.05
CA ARG A 332 -15.09 15.82 35.12
C ARG A 332 -16.24 16.38 35.99
N GLN A 333 -16.50 15.76 37.12
CA GLN A 333 -17.19 16.42 38.24
C GLN A 333 -16.35 17.63 38.65
N ARG A 334 -16.85 18.82 38.34
CA ARG A 334 -16.40 20.05 39.00
C ARG A 334 -16.88 19.96 40.45
N GLN A 335 -15.98 19.71 41.37
CA GLN A 335 -16.19 20.02 42.77
C GLN A 335 -16.20 21.55 42.93
N THR A 336 -17.37 22.11 43.14
CA THR A 336 -17.56 23.47 43.66
C THR A 336 -17.17 23.45 45.11
N VAL A 337 -16.01 24.00 45.48
CA VAL A 337 -15.65 24.32 46.87
C VAL A 337 -16.41 25.60 47.20
N GLY A 338 -17.44 25.46 48.03
CA GLY A 338 -18.11 26.58 48.63
C GLY A 338 -17.21 27.20 49.72
N ALA A 339 -16.83 28.44 49.50
CA ALA A 339 -16.27 29.27 50.57
C ALA A 339 -17.44 29.80 51.43
N SER A 340 -17.48 29.42 52.69
CA SER A 340 -18.27 30.12 53.70
C SER A 340 -17.35 31.07 54.48
N VAL A 341 -17.71 32.33 54.41
CA VAL A 341 -17.17 33.42 55.25
C VAL A 341 -17.95 33.45 56.56
N THR A 342 -17.28 33.40 57.65
CA THR A 342 -17.55 34.18 58.88
C THR A 342 -16.23 34.35 59.62
#